data_ac3e4d4f243658d44cdf2e6884dd9f48
#
_entry.id   ac3e4d4f243658d44cdf2e6884dd9f48
#
_cell.length_a   1.000
_cell.length_b   1.000
_cell.length_c   1.000
_cell.angle_alpha   90.00
_cell.angle_beta   90.00
_cell.angle_gamma   90.00
#
_symmetry.space_group_name_H-M   'P 1'
#
loop_
_entity.id
_entity.type
_entity.pdbx_description
1 polymer ?
#
loop_
_entity_poly.entity_id
_entity_poly.type
_entity_poly.pdbx_seq_one_letter_code
_entity_poly.pdbx_strand_id
1 'polypeptide(L)'
;MIGRLAALWLTLVVLVVPANGAQDQPPERDLSFFLHRLRTVDHLPELEASHTAMSSTWDRSGGNADGTDFKNVVQPTARSPGRNILLDTAGPGCIHRIFVGVLTERQAGTRIQIFLDHGQKPIFDMPILEFFNDSNGPFPYPLVFHKSYPGTLFPIPFAKHCLVQLVNDRFGKPGWNDAAWSNYWQVTYTRYPDPVKVKSLVWPPDDGEKKEIAATAQAWLEAESKQPNEPAKWTADQTTALEPGKSMVVDLAGVGVIRQMRISVEPDTPEVLRGTRMQIRWDGIDTPSVDVPVGHFFGHAYSGQGRWFTSTAAVLGKKPLKGGPYVDYTSAYNSLLLGVTSKEAYSRFPMPFANGATLTIRNRSGSRIGKLRLRFDVERLAQLPANWGRFHATWTESPAATDKSPATGPKNVPVKTVLQKEGRGKYVGVMLTVDWPYEFWWGEGDWQIWTDESGWPPSYHGTGSEEYFNSGWCRFDRKAVSGFVMLRPGHPTVYSFHLNDAFQFQRNVRVVEEQMGGGPGERVIRERHPLWTSTAYWYANPVQPAGSD
;
A
#
# COMPACT_ATOMS: atom_id res chain seq x y z
N MET A 1 -91.16 21.52 1.85
CA MET A 1 -90.28 21.22 2.96
C MET A 1 -88.89 20.95 2.41
N ILE A 2 -88.03 21.94 2.56
CA ILE A 2 -86.69 21.99 1.99
C ILE A 2 -85.70 21.63 3.12
N GLY A 3 -85.07 20.44 3.03
CA GLY A 3 -84.02 20.04 3.97
C GLY A 3 -82.64 20.57 3.53
N ARG A 4 -82.01 21.40 4.39
CA ARG A 4 -80.64 21.88 4.24
C ARG A 4 -79.64 20.83 4.68
N LEU A 5 -78.76 20.37 3.74
CA LEU A 5 -77.55 19.62 4.07
C LEU A 5 -76.44 20.59 4.44
N ALA A 6 -75.95 20.49 5.68
CA ALA A 6 -74.76 21.21 6.14
C ALA A 6 -73.51 20.39 5.76
N ALA A 7 -72.63 20.93 4.94
CA ALA A 7 -71.33 20.38 4.64
C ALA A 7 -70.31 20.79 5.72
N LEU A 8 -69.78 19.81 6.44
CA LEU A 8 -68.66 19.97 7.37
C LEU A 8 -67.36 20.01 6.58
N TRP A 9 -66.66 21.14 6.59
CA TRP A 9 -65.26 21.23 6.08
C TRP A 9 -64.32 20.85 7.21
N LEU A 10 -63.62 19.71 7.08
CA LEU A 10 -62.49 19.36 7.93
C LEU A 10 -61.24 20.06 7.39
N THR A 11 -60.75 21.08 8.07
CA THR A 11 -59.50 21.74 7.78
C THR A 11 -58.36 20.88 8.34
N LEU A 12 -57.62 20.20 7.47
CA LEU A 12 -56.40 19.47 7.81
C LEU A 12 -55.26 20.47 8.03
N VAL A 13 -54.91 20.72 9.29
CA VAL A 13 -53.72 21.53 9.64
C VAL A 13 -52.52 20.60 9.53
N VAL A 14 -51.77 20.71 8.41
CA VAL A 14 -50.47 20.05 8.26
C VAL A 14 -49.45 20.87 9.08
N LEU A 15 -49.10 20.39 10.23
CA LEU A 15 -47.93 20.87 11.00
C LEU A 15 -46.67 20.51 10.22
N VAL A 16 -46.12 21.45 9.48
CA VAL A 16 -44.76 21.35 8.94
C VAL A 16 -43.81 21.54 10.12
N VAL A 17 -43.31 20.42 10.65
CA VAL A 17 -42.18 20.46 11.57
C VAL A 17 -40.95 20.77 10.71
N PRO A 18 -40.24 21.91 10.96
CA PRO A 18 -38.98 22.14 10.27
C PRO A 18 -38.02 21.01 10.69
N ALA A 19 -37.60 20.20 9.75
CA ALA A 19 -36.45 19.30 9.95
C ALA A 19 -35.22 20.22 10.16
N ASN A 20 -34.89 20.50 11.39
CA ASN A 20 -33.58 21.01 11.77
C ASN A 20 -32.58 19.86 11.52
N GLY A 21 -32.22 19.69 10.28
CA GLY A 21 -31.03 18.94 9.91
C GLY A 21 -29.81 19.74 10.37
N ALA A 22 -29.43 19.59 11.62
CA ALA A 22 -28.03 19.76 11.97
C ALA A 22 -27.27 18.79 11.06
N GLN A 23 -26.64 19.31 10.00
CA GLN A 23 -25.63 18.56 9.27
C GLN A 23 -24.57 18.24 10.31
N ASP A 24 -24.52 16.97 10.76
CA ASP A 24 -23.43 16.47 11.58
C ASP A 24 -22.15 16.80 10.83
N GLN A 25 -21.40 17.77 11.32
CA GLN A 25 -20.10 18.09 10.80
C GLN A 25 -19.25 16.81 10.93
N PRO A 26 -18.55 16.39 9.88
CA PRO A 26 -17.71 15.20 10.00
C PRO A 26 -16.75 15.39 11.19
N PRO A 27 -16.51 14.35 11.97
CA PRO A 27 -15.66 14.43 13.15
C PRO A 27 -14.27 14.96 12.77
N GLU A 28 -13.72 15.81 13.62
CA GLU A 28 -12.37 16.34 13.44
C GLU A 28 -11.35 15.19 13.47
N ARG A 29 -10.43 15.17 12.52
CA ARG A 29 -9.38 14.14 12.40
C ARG A 29 -8.17 14.56 13.23
N ASP A 30 -8.05 14.02 14.41
CA ASP A 30 -6.91 14.20 15.31
C ASP A 30 -5.91 13.05 15.23
N LEU A 31 -4.89 13.06 16.08
CA LEU A 31 -3.91 11.97 16.17
C LEU A 31 -4.57 10.62 16.46
N SER A 32 -5.55 10.58 17.38
CA SER A 32 -6.26 9.35 17.75
C SER A 32 -7.03 8.75 16.59
N PHE A 33 -7.66 9.57 15.75
CA PHE A 33 -8.30 9.13 14.51
C PHE A 33 -7.32 8.40 13.58
N PHE A 34 -6.15 8.99 13.33
CA PHE A 34 -5.15 8.39 12.44
C PHE A 34 -4.53 7.13 13.03
N LEU A 35 -4.23 7.11 14.33
CA LEU A 35 -3.70 5.93 15.02
C LEU A 35 -4.71 4.77 15.02
N HIS A 36 -5.99 5.06 15.22
CA HIS A 36 -7.05 4.06 15.11
C HIS A 36 -7.06 3.41 13.72
N ARG A 37 -6.99 4.20 12.67
CA ARG A 37 -6.97 3.72 11.27
C ARG A 37 -5.70 2.94 10.91
N LEU A 38 -4.58 3.14 11.62
CA LEU A 38 -3.37 2.33 11.43
C LEU A 38 -3.47 0.92 12.02
N ARG A 39 -4.35 0.68 13.00
CA ARG A 39 -4.51 -0.64 13.62
C ARG A 39 -5.79 -1.38 13.22
N THR A 40 -6.72 -0.69 12.56
CA THR A 40 -7.97 -1.26 12.05
C THR A 40 -8.00 -1.21 10.53
N VAL A 41 -8.82 -2.09 9.94
CA VAL A 41 -8.92 -2.18 8.48
C VAL A 41 -10.32 -1.83 7.97
N ASP A 42 -11.26 -1.55 8.86
CA ASP A 42 -12.68 -1.37 8.54
C ASP A 42 -12.96 -0.18 7.63
N HIS A 43 -12.09 0.84 7.68
CA HIS A 43 -12.17 2.06 6.87
C HIS A 43 -11.66 1.91 5.43
N LEU A 44 -11.03 0.79 5.10
CA LEU A 44 -10.46 0.61 3.76
C LEU A 44 -11.48 0.74 2.62
N PRO A 45 -12.75 0.29 2.76
CA PRO A 45 -13.76 0.51 1.73
C PRO A 45 -14.21 1.98 1.55
N GLU A 46 -13.93 2.88 2.50
CA GLU A 46 -14.38 4.27 2.44
C GLU A 46 -13.71 5.04 1.29
N LEU A 47 -14.51 5.55 0.35
CA LEU A 47 -14.07 6.41 -0.74
C LEU A 47 -14.29 7.87 -0.36
N GLU A 48 -13.24 8.66 -0.43
CA GLU A 48 -13.26 10.08 -0.09
C GLU A 48 -12.50 10.92 -1.13
N ALA A 49 -12.65 12.22 -1.08
CA ALA A 49 -11.96 13.14 -1.98
C ALA A 49 -10.69 13.69 -1.31
N SER A 50 -9.75 12.84 -0.96
CA SER A 50 -8.44 13.24 -0.44
C SER A 50 -7.35 13.00 -1.49
N HIS A 51 -6.22 13.71 -1.38
CA HIS A 51 -5.12 13.62 -2.32
C HIS A 51 -3.83 13.24 -1.58
N THR A 52 -3.37 12.01 -1.82
CA THR A 52 -2.11 11.51 -1.30
C THR A 52 -0.98 11.78 -2.29
N ALA A 53 0.10 12.37 -1.80
CA ALA A 53 1.27 12.72 -2.58
C ALA A 53 2.57 12.41 -1.83
N MET A 54 3.68 12.45 -2.53
CA MET A 54 5.00 12.28 -1.94
C MET A 54 5.95 13.39 -2.37
N SER A 55 6.70 13.85 -1.41
CA SER A 55 7.81 14.75 -1.57
C SER A 55 9.09 13.95 -1.42
N SER A 56 9.91 13.84 -2.47
CA SER A 56 11.09 12.98 -2.48
C SER A 56 12.25 13.54 -3.29
N THR A 57 13.42 12.92 -3.16
CA THR A 57 14.66 13.28 -3.86
C THR A 57 14.84 12.52 -5.18
N TRP A 58 13.75 12.22 -5.89
CA TRP A 58 13.81 11.59 -7.21
C TRP A 58 14.57 12.44 -8.25
N ASP A 59 15.18 11.80 -9.24
CA ASP A 59 15.93 12.47 -10.30
C ASP A 59 15.01 13.29 -11.23
N ARG A 60 15.05 14.62 -11.10
CA ARG A 60 14.21 15.56 -11.88
C ARG A 60 14.43 15.48 -13.40
N SER A 61 15.50 14.83 -13.84
CA SER A 61 15.72 14.56 -15.26
C SER A 61 14.91 13.36 -15.78
N GLY A 62 14.25 12.61 -14.88
CA GLY A 62 13.54 11.36 -15.19
C GLY A 62 14.46 10.18 -15.43
N GLY A 63 15.68 10.22 -14.88
CA GLY A 63 16.62 9.11 -14.84
C GLY A 63 16.67 8.47 -13.46
N ASN A 64 17.82 7.91 -13.07
CA ASN A 64 18.03 7.21 -11.80
C ASN A 64 19.22 7.81 -11.01
N ALA A 65 19.37 9.14 -11.03
CA ALA A 65 20.36 9.85 -10.21
C ALA A 65 19.72 10.40 -8.92
N ASP A 66 18.91 9.59 -8.27
CA ASP A 66 18.15 9.93 -7.09
C ASP A 66 19.04 10.28 -5.90
N GLY A 67 18.54 11.13 -5.02
CA GLY A 67 19.22 11.49 -3.78
C GLY A 67 20.51 12.27 -3.91
N THR A 68 21.01 12.56 -5.11
CA THR A 68 22.37 13.07 -5.32
C THR A 68 22.50 14.56 -5.02
N ASP A 69 23.48 14.95 -4.17
CA ASP A 69 23.95 16.33 -3.95
C ASP A 69 22.86 17.36 -3.65
N PHE A 70 21.74 16.96 -3.08
CA PHE A 70 20.55 17.81 -2.92
C PHE A 70 20.02 18.47 -4.22
N LYS A 71 20.51 18.07 -5.39
CA LYS A 71 19.97 18.55 -6.67
C LYS A 71 18.52 18.19 -6.84
N ASN A 72 18.13 17.07 -6.25
CA ASN A 72 16.80 16.48 -6.32
C ASN A 72 15.96 16.71 -5.06
N VAL A 73 16.31 17.68 -4.21
CA VAL A 73 15.37 18.07 -3.14
C VAL A 73 14.10 18.64 -3.76
N VAL A 74 13.01 18.39 -3.08
CA VAL A 74 11.66 18.65 -3.59
C VAL A 74 11.42 20.12 -3.91
N GLN A 75 12.06 21.00 -3.18
CA GLN A 75 11.96 22.44 -3.37
C GLN A 75 13.35 23.06 -3.52
N PRO A 76 13.99 22.88 -4.69
CA PRO A 76 15.36 23.36 -4.89
C PRO A 76 15.51 24.88 -4.71
N THR A 77 14.45 25.66 -4.94
CA THR A 77 14.42 27.13 -4.71
C THR A 77 14.45 27.50 -3.24
N ALA A 78 14.07 26.59 -2.35
CA ALA A 78 14.09 26.76 -0.90
C ALA A 78 15.43 26.33 -0.29
N ARG A 79 16.36 25.81 -1.07
CA ARG A 79 17.71 25.50 -0.61
C ARG A 79 18.45 26.78 -0.26
N SER A 80 18.85 26.93 0.98
CA SER A 80 19.60 28.06 1.47
C SER A 80 20.71 27.59 2.43
N PRO A 81 21.76 28.39 2.65
CA PRO A 81 22.79 28.04 3.62
C PRO A 81 22.16 27.66 4.97
N GLY A 82 22.57 26.51 5.51
CA GLY A 82 22.12 26.03 6.81
C GLY A 82 20.84 25.20 6.81
N ARG A 83 20.06 25.12 5.70
CA ARG A 83 18.82 24.34 5.68
C ARG A 83 18.46 23.75 4.31
N ASN A 84 17.74 22.62 4.33
CA ASN A 84 17.08 22.01 3.18
C ASN A 84 15.63 21.68 3.52
N ILE A 85 14.70 22.09 2.66
CA ILE A 85 13.28 21.82 2.84
C ILE A 85 12.93 20.49 2.18
N LEU A 86 12.34 19.57 2.97
CA LEU A 86 11.86 18.27 2.50
C LEU A 86 10.38 18.32 2.12
N LEU A 87 9.58 19.10 2.85
CA LEU A 87 8.15 19.31 2.57
C LEU A 87 7.78 20.72 2.97
N ASP A 88 7.01 21.39 2.13
CA ASP A 88 6.32 22.65 2.43
C ASP A 88 4.94 22.59 1.75
N THR A 89 3.88 22.39 2.54
CA THR A 89 2.55 22.13 2.00
C THR A 89 1.45 22.78 2.81
N ALA A 90 0.42 23.25 2.11
CA ALA A 90 -0.82 23.70 2.74
C ALA A 90 -1.65 22.50 3.23
N GLY A 91 -2.41 22.72 4.32
CA GLY A 91 -3.37 21.78 4.88
C GLY A 91 -4.84 22.18 4.60
N PRO A 92 -5.80 21.48 5.21
CA PRO A 92 -5.59 20.44 6.23
C PRO A 92 -4.99 19.15 5.66
N GLY A 93 -4.16 18.46 6.46
CA GLY A 93 -3.47 17.27 6.00
C GLY A 93 -2.86 16.42 7.11
N CYS A 94 -2.17 15.35 6.70
CA CYS A 94 -1.41 14.49 7.59
C CYS A 94 -0.18 13.94 6.87
N ILE A 95 1.00 14.01 7.50
CA ILE A 95 2.15 13.19 7.08
C ILE A 95 1.91 11.78 7.60
N HIS A 96 2.10 10.79 6.72
CA HIS A 96 1.94 9.37 7.06
C HIS A 96 3.26 8.62 7.12
N ARG A 97 4.28 9.14 6.44
CA ARG A 97 5.58 8.49 6.35
C ARG A 97 6.68 9.54 6.13
N ILE A 98 7.75 9.42 6.91
CA ILE A 98 9.03 10.06 6.62
C ILE A 98 10.05 8.94 6.55
N PHE A 99 10.76 8.85 5.43
CA PHE A 99 11.73 7.79 5.16
C PHE A 99 13.04 8.38 4.68
N VAL A 100 14.14 7.73 5.02
CA VAL A 100 15.46 8.13 4.57
C VAL A 100 16.32 6.91 4.25
N GLY A 101 16.95 6.93 3.08
CA GLY A 101 17.71 5.79 2.59
C GLY A 101 18.90 5.40 3.45
N VAL A 102 19.65 6.34 4.00
CA VAL A 102 20.81 6.06 4.85
C VAL A 102 20.95 7.11 5.95
N LEU A 103 21.11 6.68 7.19
CA LEU A 103 21.61 7.51 8.29
C LEU A 103 22.89 6.91 8.87
N THR A 104 23.95 7.70 8.88
CA THR A 104 25.26 7.33 9.42
C THR A 104 25.83 8.48 10.24
N GLU A 105 26.98 8.29 10.83
CA GLU A 105 27.73 9.36 11.51
C GLU A 105 28.04 10.58 10.63
N ARG A 106 27.94 10.43 9.30
CA ARG A 106 28.09 11.55 8.35
C ARG A 106 27.00 12.61 8.51
N GLN A 107 25.82 12.22 8.99
CA GLN A 107 24.70 13.10 9.30
C GLN A 107 24.76 13.70 10.71
N ALA A 108 25.85 13.43 11.48
CA ALA A 108 26.03 14.03 12.78
C ALA A 108 25.98 15.57 12.72
N GLY A 109 25.30 16.18 13.67
CA GLY A 109 25.06 17.63 13.71
C GLY A 109 23.86 18.11 12.88
N THR A 110 23.21 17.23 12.12
CA THR A 110 21.95 17.58 11.44
C THR A 110 20.77 17.41 12.37
N ARG A 111 19.87 18.37 12.29
CA ARG A 111 18.60 18.37 13.00
C ARG A 111 17.45 18.33 11.99
N ILE A 112 16.41 17.61 12.34
CA ILE A 112 15.11 17.71 11.68
C ILE A 112 14.25 18.71 12.43
N GLN A 113 13.61 19.61 11.70
CA GLN A 113 12.63 20.53 12.25
C GLN A 113 11.31 20.36 11.52
N ILE A 114 10.21 20.26 12.29
CA ILE A 114 8.85 20.16 11.77
C ILE A 114 8.02 21.29 12.37
N PHE A 115 7.49 22.15 11.51
CA PHE A 115 6.62 23.28 11.89
C PHE A 115 5.20 23.01 11.40
N LEU A 116 4.22 23.26 12.25
CA LEU A 116 2.80 23.14 11.92
C LEU A 116 2.14 24.51 11.97
N ASP A 117 1.18 24.74 11.05
CA ASP A 117 0.24 25.86 11.04
C ASP A 117 0.89 27.25 11.09
N HIS A 118 2.03 27.40 10.40
CA HIS A 118 2.84 28.62 10.38
C HIS A 118 3.36 29.05 11.78
N GLY A 119 3.45 28.09 12.70
CA GLY A 119 4.01 28.33 14.04
C GLY A 119 5.45 28.81 13.98
N GLN A 120 5.81 29.72 14.89
CA GLN A 120 7.19 30.26 15.00
C GLN A 120 8.16 29.27 15.63
N LYS A 121 7.65 28.28 16.35
CA LYS A 121 8.44 27.22 16.97
C LYS A 121 8.13 25.88 16.33
N PRO A 122 9.14 25.08 16.03
CA PRO A 122 8.91 23.72 15.52
C PRO A 122 8.31 22.84 16.62
N ILE A 123 7.43 21.90 16.22
CA ILE A 123 6.89 20.87 17.11
C ILE A 123 7.97 19.82 17.41
N PHE A 124 8.87 19.57 16.45
CA PHE A 124 10.08 18.77 16.62
C PHE A 124 11.28 19.61 16.17
N ASP A 125 12.29 19.66 17.01
CA ASP A 125 13.63 20.20 16.73
C ASP A 125 14.66 19.36 17.47
N MET A 126 15.19 18.36 16.79
CA MET A 126 16.05 17.37 17.41
C MET A 126 17.07 16.78 16.44
N PRO A 127 18.16 16.17 16.92
CA PRO A 127 19.09 15.45 16.08
C PRO A 127 18.37 14.37 15.25
N ILE A 128 18.70 14.28 13.96
CA ILE A 128 18.03 13.35 13.05
C ILE A 128 18.25 11.89 13.45
N LEU A 129 19.40 11.55 14.00
CA LEU A 129 19.69 10.20 14.49
C LEU A 129 18.82 9.81 15.70
N GLU A 130 18.41 10.80 16.51
CA GLU A 130 17.48 10.60 17.61
C GLU A 130 16.02 10.52 17.13
N PHE A 131 15.65 11.32 16.13
CA PHE A 131 14.30 11.34 15.59
C PHE A 131 13.84 9.96 15.06
N PHE A 132 14.75 9.22 14.43
CA PHE A 132 14.50 7.88 13.92
C PHE A 132 14.97 6.76 14.87
N ASN A 133 15.31 7.07 16.10
CA ASN A 133 15.72 6.06 17.06
C ASN A 133 14.49 5.30 17.58
N ASP A 134 14.45 3.99 17.37
CA ASP A 134 13.35 3.12 17.76
C ASP A 134 13.36 2.70 19.24
N SER A 135 14.40 3.09 19.99
CA SER A 135 14.55 2.78 21.42
C SER A 135 14.36 4.01 22.31
N ASN A 136 14.87 5.18 21.89
CA ASN A 136 14.90 6.41 22.70
C ASN A 136 14.35 7.63 21.94
N GLY A 137 13.82 7.46 20.73
CA GLY A 137 13.25 8.53 19.93
C GLY A 137 11.83 8.91 20.37
N PRO A 138 11.22 9.85 19.65
CA PRO A 138 9.89 10.34 20.00
C PRO A 138 8.78 9.32 19.74
N PHE A 139 8.98 8.37 18.84
CA PHE A 139 7.95 7.41 18.42
C PHE A 139 8.36 5.99 18.80
N PRO A 140 7.44 5.14 19.25
CA PRO A 140 7.77 3.77 19.61
C PRO A 140 7.93 2.87 18.38
N TYR A 141 8.79 1.84 18.47
CA TYR A 141 8.78 0.71 17.56
C TYR A 141 7.42 -0.02 17.63
N PRO A 142 6.81 -0.47 16.52
CA PRO A 142 7.29 -0.47 15.14
C PRO A 142 6.81 0.74 14.29
N LEU A 143 6.21 1.77 14.89
CA LEU A 143 5.80 2.99 14.18
C LEU A 143 7.00 3.84 13.72
N VAL A 144 8.14 3.67 14.36
CA VAL A 144 9.46 4.11 13.88
C VAL A 144 10.37 2.89 13.77
N PHE A 145 11.27 2.89 12.81
CA PHE A 145 12.23 1.82 12.59
C PHE A 145 13.57 2.39 12.12
N HIS A 146 14.64 1.76 12.54
CA HIS A 146 16.01 2.21 12.26
C HIS A 146 16.89 1.13 11.65
N LYS A 147 16.59 -0.13 11.89
CA LYS A 147 17.49 -1.26 11.72
C LYS A 147 17.95 -1.53 10.29
N SER A 148 17.06 -1.42 9.30
CA SER A 148 17.43 -1.64 7.89
C SER A 148 17.58 -0.32 7.16
N TYR A 149 16.59 0.55 7.32
CA TYR A 149 16.56 1.93 6.83
C TYR A 149 15.68 2.77 7.75
N PRO A 150 16.13 3.96 8.12
CA PRO A 150 15.36 4.77 9.04
C PRO A 150 14.08 5.29 8.41
N GLY A 151 13.00 5.18 9.16
CA GLY A 151 11.70 5.69 8.75
C GLY A 151 10.72 5.73 9.89
N THR A 152 9.68 6.53 9.73
CA THR A 152 8.53 6.54 10.62
C THR A 152 7.24 6.49 9.82
N LEU A 153 6.29 5.70 10.32
CA LEU A 153 4.90 5.62 9.86
C LEU A 153 3.95 6.27 10.88
N PHE A 154 4.51 7.03 11.83
CA PHE A 154 3.75 7.78 12.81
C PHE A 154 3.04 8.94 12.14
N PRO A 155 1.71 9.11 12.31
CA PRO A 155 0.96 10.18 11.68
C PRO A 155 1.25 11.53 12.32
N ILE A 156 1.48 12.56 11.49
CA ILE A 156 1.68 13.94 11.93
C ILE A 156 0.59 14.80 11.27
N PRO A 157 -0.58 14.92 11.88
CA PRO A 157 -1.68 15.75 11.37
C PRO A 157 -1.39 17.24 11.53
N PHE A 158 -1.88 18.05 10.56
CA PHE A 158 -1.76 19.51 10.55
C PHE A 158 -3.02 20.16 9.98
N ALA A 159 -3.46 21.25 10.60
CA ALA A 159 -4.72 21.92 10.24
C ALA A 159 -4.58 22.88 9.05
N LYS A 160 -3.47 23.61 8.94
CA LYS A 160 -3.32 24.69 7.97
C LYS A 160 -2.08 24.54 7.09
N HIS A 161 -0.96 24.09 7.67
CA HIS A 161 0.33 24.08 6.98
C HIS A 161 1.31 23.14 7.67
N CYS A 162 2.19 22.51 6.89
CA CYS A 162 3.30 21.72 7.41
C CYS A 162 4.58 22.03 6.64
N LEU A 163 5.65 22.34 7.40
CA LEU A 163 7.00 22.50 6.90
C LEU A 163 7.91 21.47 7.58
N VAL A 164 8.57 20.63 6.78
CA VAL A 164 9.63 19.72 7.23
C VAL A 164 10.95 20.16 6.61
N GLN A 165 11.94 20.44 7.45
CA GLN A 165 13.26 20.85 6.99
C GLN A 165 14.38 20.18 7.77
N LEU A 166 15.53 20.06 7.12
CA LEU A 166 16.79 19.70 7.76
C LEU A 166 17.64 20.94 7.96
N VAL A 167 18.28 21.05 9.10
CA VAL A 167 19.21 22.14 9.42
C VAL A 167 20.56 21.60 9.82
N ASN A 168 21.61 22.21 9.25
CA ASN A 168 23.00 21.94 9.61
C ASN A 168 23.83 23.14 9.16
N ASP A 169 24.63 23.68 10.06
CA ASP A 169 25.45 24.86 9.80
C ASP A 169 26.44 24.69 8.65
N ARG A 170 26.69 23.47 8.23
CA ARG A 170 27.61 23.13 7.12
C ARG A 170 26.94 23.19 5.76
N PHE A 171 25.61 23.18 5.66
CA PHE A 171 24.90 23.25 4.39
C PHE A 171 25.24 24.53 3.62
N GLY A 172 25.68 24.36 2.36
CA GLY A 172 26.00 25.47 1.45
C GLY A 172 27.27 26.24 1.77
N LYS A 173 28.07 25.84 2.78
CA LYS A 173 29.36 26.47 3.07
C LYS A 173 30.47 25.94 2.15
N PRO A 174 31.48 26.77 1.81
CA PRO A 174 32.65 26.32 1.05
C PRO A 174 33.32 25.10 1.72
N GLY A 175 33.71 24.12 0.91
CA GLY A 175 34.32 22.88 1.39
C GLY A 175 33.36 21.85 1.94
N TRP A 176 32.06 22.16 2.00
CA TRP A 176 31.03 21.15 2.28
C TRP A 176 30.84 20.25 1.06
N ASN A 177 31.02 18.97 1.25
CA ASN A 177 30.74 17.98 0.22
C ASN A 177 29.29 17.50 0.34
N ASP A 178 28.39 18.07 -0.45
CA ASP A 178 26.98 17.67 -0.49
C ASP A 178 26.80 16.18 -0.85
N ALA A 179 27.75 15.59 -1.59
CA ALA A 179 27.72 14.16 -1.91
C ALA A 179 27.82 13.27 -0.65
N ALA A 180 28.47 13.75 0.42
CA ALA A 180 28.45 13.07 1.72
C ALA A 180 27.06 13.08 2.39
N TRP A 181 26.18 13.90 1.89
CA TRP A 181 24.80 14.11 2.35
C TRP A 181 23.75 13.64 1.37
N SER A 182 24.18 13.13 0.22
CA SER A 182 23.31 12.47 -0.73
C SER A 182 22.49 11.41 0.00
N ASN A 183 21.17 11.53 -0.08
CA ASN A 183 20.26 10.63 0.59
C ASN A 183 18.90 10.57 -0.10
N TYR A 184 18.21 9.46 0.08
CA TYR A 184 16.93 9.14 -0.54
C TYR A 184 15.80 9.54 0.41
N TRP A 185 15.45 10.85 0.43
CA TRP A 185 14.38 11.37 1.29
C TRP A 185 13.02 11.19 0.66
N GLN A 186 12.08 10.74 1.46
CA GLN A 186 10.69 10.59 1.06
C GLN A 186 9.77 11.03 2.20
N VAL A 187 8.83 11.93 1.93
CA VAL A 187 7.77 12.36 2.84
C VAL A 187 6.43 12.13 2.16
N THR A 188 5.69 11.11 2.60
CA THR A 188 4.35 10.81 2.09
C THR A 188 3.30 11.48 2.96
N TYR A 189 2.38 12.20 2.34
CA TYR A 189 1.35 12.98 3.03
C TYR A 189 0.04 12.96 2.25
N THR A 190 -1.06 13.22 2.98
CA THR A 190 -2.39 13.39 2.38
C THR A 190 -2.91 14.78 2.70
N ARG A 191 -3.50 15.46 1.71
CA ARG A 191 -4.31 16.68 1.88
C ARG A 191 -5.78 16.32 1.80
N TYR A 192 -6.57 16.98 2.64
CA TYR A 192 -8.01 16.78 2.70
C TYR A 192 -8.72 18.01 2.15
N PRO A 193 -9.78 17.85 1.34
CA PRO A 193 -10.58 18.97 0.87
C PRO A 193 -11.55 19.47 1.97
N ASP A 194 -12.06 20.67 1.80
CA ASP A 194 -13.21 21.14 2.59
C ASP A 194 -14.41 20.18 2.41
N PRO A 195 -15.20 19.92 3.44
CA PRO A 195 -15.18 20.52 4.79
C PRO A 195 -14.41 19.71 5.85
N VAL A 196 -13.47 18.83 5.44
CA VAL A 196 -12.72 17.98 6.38
C VAL A 196 -11.86 18.86 7.30
N LYS A 197 -12.03 18.68 8.61
CA LYS A 197 -11.22 19.35 9.62
C LYS A 197 -10.17 18.41 10.17
N VAL A 198 -8.94 18.92 10.33
CA VAL A 198 -7.83 18.21 10.96
C VAL A 198 -7.34 19.02 12.14
N LYS A 199 -7.18 18.36 13.29
CA LYS A 199 -6.54 18.95 14.47
C LYS A 199 -5.04 18.66 14.40
N SER A 200 -4.24 19.70 14.47
CA SER A 200 -2.79 19.56 14.41
C SER A 200 -2.23 18.78 15.60
N LEU A 201 -1.18 18.03 15.34
CA LEU A 201 -0.44 17.29 16.37
C LEU A 201 0.01 18.25 17.47
N VAL A 202 -0.22 17.87 18.71
CA VAL A 202 0.37 18.51 19.89
C VAL A 202 1.42 17.56 20.49
N TRP A 203 2.59 18.07 20.78
CA TRP A 203 3.65 17.25 21.36
C TRP A 203 4.22 17.88 22.63
N PRO A 204 4.43 17.14 23.71
CA PRO A 204 4.17 15.71 23.88
C PRO A 204 2.66 15.38 23.88
N PRO A 205 2.30 14.13 23.50
CA PRO A 205 0.91 13.69 23.48
C PRO A 205 0.32 13.60 24.90
N ASP A 206 -0.99 13.78 25.01
CA ASP A 206 -1.71 13.56 26.26
C ASP A 206 -1.81 12.06 26.63
N ASP A 207 -2.37 11.75 27.80
CA ASP A 207 -2.44 10.37 28.29
C ASP A 207 -3.41 9.49 27.47
N GLY A 208 -4.42 10.07 26.84
CA GLY A 208 -5.31 9.37 25.90
C GLY A 208 -4.56 8.99 24.62
N GLU A 209 -3.89 9.97 24.01
CA GLU A 209 -3.07 9.78 22.81
C GLU A 209 -1.92 8.79 23.04
N LYS A 210 -1.27 8.82 24.22
CA LYS A 210 -0.25 7.82 24.59
C LYS A 210 -0.79 6.40 24.61
N LYS A 211 -2.03 6.20 25.11
CA LYS A 211 -2.70 4.89 25.06
C LYS A 211 -2.98 4.43 23.63
N GLU A 212 -3.45 5.35 22.79
CA GLU A 212 -3.69 5.07 21.36
C GLU A 212 -2.39 4.71 20.62
N ILE A 213 -1.29 5.42 20.89
CA ILE A 213 0.04 5.12 20.34
C ILE A 213 0.48 3.71 20.75
N ALA A 214 0.40 3.39 22.05
CA ALA A 214 0.78 2.08 22.57
C ALA A 214 -0.09 0.96 21.98
N ALA A 215 -1.41 1.16 21.90
CA ALA A 215 -2.34 0.19 21.32
C ALA A 215 -2.05 -0.06 19.83
N THR A 216 -1.67 0.97 19.07
CA THR A 216 -1.33 0.85 17.65
C THR A 216 -0.01 0.09 17.47
N ALA A 217 1.01 0.43 18.25
CA ALA A 217 2.29 -0.28 18.23
C ALA A 217 2.11 -1.76 18.57
N GLN A 218 1.33 -2.06 19.61
CA GLN A 218 1.04 -3.44 20.02
C GLN A 218 0.28 -4.21 18.94
N ALA A 219 -0.73 -3.61 18.31
CA ALA A 219 -1.49 -4.24 17.22
C ALA A 219 -0.61 -4.60 16.02
N TRP A 220 0.37 -3.77 15.70
CA TRP A 220 1.32 -4.04 14.62
C TRP A 220 2.28 -5.17 14.96
N LEU A 221 2.85 -5.18 16.18
CA LEU A 221 3.69 -6.29 16.66
C LEU A 221 2.93 -7.63 16.64
N GLU A 222 1.66 -7.60 17.02
CA GLU A 222 0.81 -8.78 16.96
C GLU A 222 0.55 -9.23 15.52
N ALA A 223 0.27 -8.29 14.61
CA ALA A 223 0.03 -8.62 13.21
C ALA A 223 1.27 -9.20 12.50
N GLU A 224 2.48 -8.85 12.94
CA GLU A 224 3.74 -9.41 12.42
C GLU A 224 4.03 -10.81 12.95
N SER A 225 3.64 -11.09 14.19
CA SER A 225 4.03 -12.32 14.91
C SER A 225 3.03 -13.44 14.82
N LYS A 226 1.75 -13.15 14.63
CA LYS A 226 0.68 -14.16 14.66
C LYS A 226 -0.42 -13.88 13.63
N GLN A 227 -1.07 -14.94 13.18
CA GLN A 227 -2.28 -14.82 12.36
C GLN A 227 -3.45 -14.24 13.18
N PRO A 228 -4.44 -13.61 12.53
CA PRO A 228 -5.63 -13.12 13.20
C PRO A 228 -6.40 -14.26 13.86
N ASN A 229 -7.09 -13.96 14.96
CA ASN A 229 -7.95 -14.91 15.63
C ASN A 229 -9.03 -15.43 14.67
N GLU A 230 -9.42 -16.69 14.85
CA GLU A 230 -10.60 -17.22 14.16
C GLU A 230 -11.87 -16.68 14.80
N PRO A 231 -12.93 -16.44 14.02
CA PRO A 231 -14.24 -16.14 14.58
C PRO A 231 -14.77 -17.34 15.36
N ALA A 232 -15.64 -17.09 16.32
CA ALA A 232 -16.29 -18.17 17.11
C ALA A 232 -17.03 -19.16 16.19
N LYS A 233 -17.55 -18.67 15.06
CA LYS A 233 -18.22 -19.47 14.03
C LYS A 233 -18.01 -18.84 12.67
N TRP A 234 -17.61 -19.64 11.70
CA TRP A 234 -17.54 -19.23 10.30
C TRP A 234 -18.93 -19.12 9.68
N THR A 235 -19.17 -18.06 8.92
CA THR A 235 -20.45 -17.87 8.18
C THR A 235 -20.57 -18.88 7.05
N ALA A 236 -19.46 -19.18 6.37
CA ALA A 236 -19.36 -20.25 5.39
C ALA A 236 -18.03 -21.01 5.60
N ASP A 237 -18.10 -22.34 5.51
CA ASP A 237 -16.97 -23.26 5.62
C ASP A 237 -17.21 -24.43 4.66
N GLN A 238 -16.52 -24.44 3.55
CA GLN A 238 -16.68 -25.45 2.51
C GLN A 238 -15.34 -26.16 2.23
N THR A 239 -15.40 -27.48 2.10
CA THR A 239 -14.26 -28.33 1.75
C THR A 239 -14.66 -29.26 0.60
N THR A 240 -13.82 -29.35 -0.40
CA THR A 240 -14.00 -30.27 -1.53
C THR A 240 -12.66 -30.64 -2.16
N ALA A 241 -12.66 -31.70 -2.99
CA ALA A 241 -11.59 -31.97 -3.93
C ALA A 241 -11.95 -31.37 -5.29
N LEU A 242 -10.97 -30.88 -6.05
CA LEU A 242 -11.19 -30.36 -7.40
C LEU A 242 -10.30 -31.05 -8.42
N GLU A 243 -10.92 -31.74 -9.37
CA GLU A 243 -10.23 -32.22 -10.56
C GLU A 243 -9.82 -31.05 -11.48
N PRO A 244 -8.84 -31.22 -12.37
CA PRO A 244 -8.51 -30.23 -13.38
C PRO A 244 -9.74 -29.75 -14.15
N GLY A 245 -9.89 -28.43 -14.32
CA GLY A 245 -11.00 -27.79 -14.98
C GLY A 245 -12.28 -27.61 -14.14
N LYS A 246 -12.38 -28.19 -12.95
CA LYS A 246 -13.56 -28.06 -12.07
C LYS A 246 -13.47 -26.83 -11.18
N SER A 247 -14.63 -26.44 -10.60
CA SER A 247 -14.76 -25.27 -9.75
C SER A 247 -15.54 -25.57 -8.47
N MET A 248 -15.18 -24.87 -7.38
CA MET A 248 -16.00 -24.67 -6.19
C MET A 248 -16.65 -23.30 -6.27
N VAL A 249 -17.93 -23.19 -5.96
CA VAL A 249 -18.67 -21.93 -5.91
C VAL A 249 -19.28 -21.75 -4.53
N VAL A 250 -19.15 -20.54 -3.98
CA VAL A 250 -19.77 -20.14 -2.71
C VAL A 250 -20.55 -18.86 -2.95
N ASP A 251 -21.85 -18.92 -2.67
CA ASP A 251 -22.75 -17.76 -2.77
C ASP A 251 -23.10 -17.24 -1.38
N LEU A 252 -22.97 -15.93 -1.20
CA LEU A 252 -23.33 -15.19 0.00
C LEU A 252 -24.48 -14.23 -0.35
N ALA A 253 -25.66 -14.47 0.20
CA ALA A 253 -26.83 -13.64 -0.09
C ALA A 253 -26.90 -12.38 0.78
N GLY A 254 -27.68 -11.37 0.37
CA GLY A 254 -28.04 -10.18 1.13
C GLY A 254 -26.94 -9.13 1.20
N VAL A 255 -26.98 -8.27 2.23
CA VAL A 255 -26.03 -7.18 2.47
C VAL A 255 -25.00 -7.60 3.52
N GLY A 256 -23.72 -7.31 3.29
CA GLY A 256 -22.70 -7.65 4.28
C GLY A 256 -21.30 -7.25 3.90
N VAL A 257 -20.36 -7.62 4.78
CA VAL A 257 -18.92 -7.45 4.59
C VAL A 257 -18.23 -8.76 4.96
N ILE A 258 -17.41 -9.30 4.05
CA ILE A 258 -16.47 -10.34 4.43
C ILE A 258 -15.37 -9.68 5.25
N ARG A 259 -15.25 -10.02 6.53
CA ARG A 259 -14.24 -9.50 7.46
C ARG A 259 -12.98 -10.33 7.45
N GLN A 260 -13.13 -11.62 7.21
CA GLN A 260 -11.99 -12.53 7.08
C GLN A 260 -12.30 -13.61 6.04
N MET A 261 -11.32 -13.92 5.22
CA MET A 261 -11.32 -15.07 4.32
C MET A 261 -10.11 -15.94 4.63
N ARG A 262 -10.29 -17.27 4.66
CA ARG A 262 -9.19 -18.23 4.74
C ARG A 262 -9.32 -19.29 3.66
N ILE A 263 -8.18 -19.67 3.09
CA ILE A 263 -8.09 -20.69 2.06
C ILE A 263 -6.94 -21.65 2.34
N SER A 264 -7.18 -22.94 2.19
CA SER A 264 -6.13 -23.96 2.12
C SER A 264 -6.27 -24.80 0.85
N VAL A 265 -5.15 -25.10 0.24
CA VAL A 265 -5.05 -25.85 -1.02
C VAL A 265 -4.00 -26.95 -0.83
N GLU A 266 -4.39 -28.19 -1.05
CA GLU A 266 -3.50 -29.35 -0.93
C GLU A 266 -3.53 -30.20 -2.22
N PRO A 267 -2.38 -30.42 -2.89
CA PRO A 267 -1.04 -29.94 -2.55
C PRO A 267 -0.86 -28.44 -2.85
N ASP A 268 0.00 -27.77 -2.11
CA ASP A 268 0.37 -26.35 -2.26
C ASP A 268 1.61 -26.14 -3.13
N THR A 269 1.70 -26.93 -4.22
CA THR A 269 2.80 -26.79 -5.18
C THR A 269 2.70 -25.50 -6.00
N PRO A 270 3.81 -24.95 -6.51
CA PRO A 270 3.78 -23.77 -7.40
C PRO A 270 2.86 -23.93 -8.61
N GLU A 271 2.78 -25.12 -9.20
CA GLU A 271 1.87 -25.41 -10.30
C GLU A 271 0.41 -25.22 -9.89
N VAL A 272 0.02 -25.83 -8.76
CA VAL A 272 -1.35 -25.79 -8.24
C VAL A 272 -1.70 -24.37 -7.79
N LEU A 273 -0.81 -23.70 -7.05
CA LEU A 273 -1.05 -22.35 -6.53
C LEU A 273 -1.19 -21.29 -7.63
N ARG A 274 -0.41 -21.39 -8.70
CA ARG A 274 -0.53 -20.50 -9.87
C ARG A 274 -1.66 -20.91 -10.80
N GLY A 275 -1.96 -22.20 -10.89
CA GLY A 275 -3.05 -22.74 -11.71
C GLY A 275 -4.44 -22.65 -11.05
N THR A 276 -4.52 -22.40 -9.74
CA THR A 276 -5.80 -22.23 -9.05
C THR A 276 -6.27 -20.79 -9.12
N ARG A 277 -7.38 -20.55 -9.83
CA ARG A 277 -7.91 -19.19 -10.06
C ARG A 277 -9.01 -18.87 -9.06
N MET A 278 -8.90 -17.73 -8.39
CA MET A 278 -9.94 -17.17 -7.53
C MET A 278 -10.64 -16.02 -8.26
N GLN A 279 -11.97 -16.10 -8.36
CA GLN A 279 -12.82 -15.03 -8.89
C GLN A 279 -13.85 -14.63 -7.85
N ILE A 280 -14.09 -13.33 -7.71
CA ILE A 280 -15.14 -12.78 -6.85
C ILE A 280 -15.99 -11.79 -7.64
N ARG A 281 -17.29 -11.97 -7.59
CA ARG A 281 -18.31 -11.10 -8.18
C ARG A 281 -19.17 -10.52 -7.06
N TRP A 282 -19.41 -9.21 -7.13
CA TRP A 282 -20.25 -8.48 -6.19
C TRP A 282 -21.59 -8.12 -6.83
N ASP A 283 -22.65 -8.18 -6.03
CA ASP A 283 -23.95 -7.57 -6.32
C ASP A 283 -24.61 -8.07 -7.62
N GLY A 284 -24.34 -9.30 -8.04
CA GLY A 284 -24.88 -9.90 -9.25
C GLY A 284 -24.24 -9.41 -10.57
N ILE A 285 -23.10 -8.68 -10.50
CA ILE A 285 -22.37 -8.24 -11.68
C ILE A 285 -21.57 -9.41 -12.27
N ASP A 286 -21.72 -9.68 -13.56
CA ASP A 286 -21.09 -10.83 -14.22
C ASP A 286 -19.58 -10.73 -14.32
N THR A 287 -19.04 -9.52 -14.47
CA THR A 287 -17.59 -9.30 -14.53
C THR A 287 -16.98 -9.44 -13.14
N PRO A 288 -15.98 -10.32 -12.94
CA PRO A 288 -15.35 -10.49 -11.65
C PRO A 288 -14.52 -9.25 -11.26
N SER A 289 -14.72 -8.76 -10.05
CA SER A 289 -13.91 -7.69 -9.44
C SER A 289 -12.56 -8.21 -8.92
N VAL A 290 -12.48 -9.50 -8.64
CA VAL A 290 -11.23 -10.22 -8.34
C VAL A 290 -11.12 -11.36 -9.33
N ASP A 291 -9.98 -11.43 -10.04
CA ASP A 291 -9.66 -12.55 -10.93
C ASP A 291 -8.13 -12.79 -10.89
N VAL A 292 -7.69 -13.58 -9.92
CA VAL A 292 -6.27 -13.72 -9.55
C VAL A 292 -5.92 -15.18 -9.27
N PRO A 293 -4.74 -15.67 -9.67
CA PRO A 293 -4.23 -16.94 -9.15
C PRO A 293 -4.09 -16.88 -7.62
N VAL A 294 -4.55 -17.91 -6.93
CA VAL A 294 -4.54 -17.96 -5.45
C VAL A 294 -3.14 -17.69 -4.88
N GLY A 295 -2.11 -18.29 -5.46
CA GLY A 295 -0.75 -18.07 -5.01
C GLY A 295 -0.28 -16.63 -5.14
N HIS A 296 -0.66 -15.92 -6.21
CA HIS A 296 -0.31 -14.51 -6.41
C HIS A 296 -1.16 -13.55 -5.57
N PHE A 297 -2.40 -13.94 -5.23
CA PHE A 297 -3.20 -13.13 -4.32
C PHE A 297 -2.59 -13.06 -2.91
N PHE A 298 -2.02 -14.17 -2.44
CA PHE A 298 -1.44 -14.28 -1.10
C PHE A 298 0.08 -14.21 -1.07
N GLY A 299 0.75 -14.05 -2.21
CA GLY A 299 2.21 -13.95 -2.28
C GLY A 299 2.98 -15.26 -2.13
N HIS A 300 2.33 -16.42 -2.25
CA HIS A 300 2.98 -17.74 -2.12
C HIS A 300 2.94 -18.59 -3.40
N ALA A 301 2.87 -17.94 -4.55
CA ALA A 301 2.77 -18.58 -5.86
C ALA A 301 3.91 -19.58 -6.17
N TYR A 302 5.06 -19.41 -5.52
CA TYR A 302 6.25 -20.22 -5.71
C TYR A 302 6.72 -20.89 -4.41
N SER A 303 5.81 -21.12 -3.46
CA SER A 303 6.13 -21.82 -2.21
C SER A 303 6.74 -23.19 -2.48
N GLY A 304 7.78 -23.52 -1.75
CA GLY A 304 8.39 -24.85 -1.71
C GLY A 304 9.73 -24.96 -2.42
N GLN A 305 9.96 -24.39 -3.60
CA GLN A 305 11.22 -24.61 -4.34
C GLN A 305 11.72 -23.39 -5.12
N GLY A 306 13.00 -23.10 -5.02
CA GLY A 306 13.69 -22.10 -5.82
C GLY A 306 15.09 -22.50 -6.24
N ARG A 307 15.46 -22.15 -7.47
CA ARG A 307 16.82 -22.29 -8.01
C ARG A 307 17.44 -20.93 -8.20
N TRP A 308 18.72 -20.80 -7.90
CA TRP A 308 19.44 -19.54 -7.99
C TRP A 308 20.80 -19.69 -8.69
N PHE A 309 21.34 -18.58 -9.17
CA PHE A 309 22.60 -18.52 -9.90
C PHE A 309 23.56 -17.53 -9.24
N THR A 310 24.78 -17.99 -8.91
CA THR A 310 25.77 -17.24 -8.11
C THR A 310 26.75 -16.41 -8.91
N SER A 311 26.75 -16.47 -10.24
CA SER A 311 27.81 -15.85 -11.04
C SER A 311 27.26 -14.90 -12.10
N THR A 312 27.52 -13.61 -11.95
CA THR A 312 27.24 -12.57 -12.96
C THR A 312 27.85 -12.93 -14.32
N ALA A 313 29.07 -13.45 -14.35
CA ALA A 313 29.74 -13.84 -15.59
C ALA A 313 29.04 -15.01 -16.30
N ALA A 314 28.44 -15.91 -15.54
CA ALA A 314 27.65 -17.02 -16.08
C ALA A 314 26.34 -16.51 -16.69
N VAL A 315 25.65 -15.60 -15.99
CA VAL A 315 24.38 -15.00 -16.45
C VAL A 315 24.57 -14.22 -17.75
N LEU A 316 25.69 -13.53 -17.90
CA LEU A 316 26.01 -12.72 -19.07
C LEU A 316 26.68 -13.52 -20.20
N GLY A 317 26.66 -14.86 -20.14
CA GLY A 317 27.18 -15.72 -21.22
C GLY A 317 28.71 -15.85 -21.28
N LYS A 318 29.44 -15.34 -20.29
CA LYS A 318 30.92 -15.39 -20.25
C LYS A 318 31.47 -16.66 -19.62
N LYS A 319 30.64 -17.46 -18.93
CA LYS A 319 30.98 -18.73 -18.31
C LYS A 319 29.74 -19.63 -18.25
N PRO A 320 29.88 -20.96 -18.12
CA PRO A 320 28.74 -21.84 -17.88
C PRO A 320 27.93 -21.43 -16.65
N LEU A 321 26.61 -21.45 -16.76
CA LEU A 321 25.71 -21.21 -15.65
C LEU A 321 25.93 -22.27 -14.56
N LYS A 322 26.46 -21.87 -13.42
CA LYS A 322 26.46 -22.71 -12.22
C LYS A 322 25.24 -22.34 -11.40
N GLY A 323 24.20 -23.16 -11.49
CA GLY A 323 23.03 -23.04 -10.60
C GLY A 323 23.36 -23.64 -9.23
N GLY A 324 22.91 -22.98 -8.18
CA GLY A 324 22.86 -23.55 -6.84
C GLY A 324 21.78 -24.63 -6.74
N PRO A 325 21.79 -25.44 -5.67
CA PRO A 325 20.78 -26.45 -5.44
C PRO A 325 19.39 -25.79 -5.34
N TYR A 326 18.35 -26.57 -5.64
CA TYR A 326 17.00 -26.20 -5.25
C TYR A 326 16.98 -26.03 -3.73
N VAL A 327 16.50 -24.90 -3.27
CA VAL A 327 16.35 -24.61 -1.86
C VAL A 327 14.85 -24.62 -1.56
N ASP A 328 14.43 -25.55 -0.69
CA ASP A 328 13.11 -25.48 -0.12
C ASP A 328 12.99 -24.25 0.77
N TYR A 329 12.00 -23.43 0.51
CA TYR A 329 11.70 -22.28 1.35
C TYR A 329 10.22 -22.16 1.60
N THR A 330 9.88 -21.70 2.79
CA THR A 330 8.50 -21.40 3.16
C THR A 330 8.20 -19.96 2.82
N SER A 331 7.06 -19.71 2.22
CA SER A 331 6.51 -18.36 2.02
C SER A 331 5.59 -17.96 3.19
N ALA A 332 5.80 -18.54 4.37
CA ALA A 332 5.02 -18.17 5.55
C ALA A 332 5.37 -16.74 6.03
N TYR A 333 4.35 -15.93 6.22
CA TYR A 333 4.45 -14.57 6.75
C TYR A 333 3.13 -14.15 7.38
N ASN A 334 3.18 -13.13 8.22
CA ASN A 334 2.00 -12.45 8.75
C ASN A 334 2.08 -10.95 8.45
N SER A 335 0.95 -10.35 8.22
CA SER A 335 0.76 -8.90 8.14
C SER A 335 -0.63 -8.51 8.64
N LEU A 336 -0.91 -7.23 8.67
CA LEU A 336 -2.23 -6.73 9.10
C LEU A 336 -3.36 -7.18 8.16
N LEU A 337 -3.09 -7.34 6.86
CA LEU A 337 -4.11 -7.60 5.83
C LEU A 337 -4.05 -9.00 5.23
N LEU A 338 -2.87 -9.51 4.96
CA LEU A 338 -2.65 -10.83 4.35
C LEU A 338 -1.62 -11.64 5.14
N GLY A 339 -1.71 -12.94 5.02
CA GLY A 339 -0.66 -13.81 5.52
C GLY A 339 -0.82 -15.24 5.03
N VAL A 340 0.26 -16.00 5.17
CA VAL A 340 0.36 -17.41 4.83
C VAL A 340 0.98 -18.15 5.99
N THR A 341 0.34 -19.21 6.42
CA THR A 341 0.85 -20.14 7.43
C THR A 341 1.19 -21.48 6.80
N SER A 342 1.70 -22.42 7.57
CA SER A 342 1.92 -23.81 7.10
C SER A 342 0.64 -24.57 6.75
N LYS A 343 -0.54 -24.02 7.06
CA LYS A 343 -1.83 -24.72 6.89
C LYS A 343 -2.75 -24.01 5.90
N GLU A 344 -2.67 -22.68 5.84
CA GLU A 344 -3.64 -21.86 5.10
C GLU A 344 -3.13 -20.44 4.86
N ALA A 345 -3.74 -19.75 3.91
CA ALA A 345 -3.60 -18.33 3.71
C ALA A 345 -4.84 -17.59 4.22
N TYR A 346 -4.66 -16.34 4.69
CA TYR A 346 -5.75 -15.50 5.17
C TYR A 346 -5.74 -14.11 4.54
N SER A 347 -6.95 -13.52 4.43
CA SER A 347 -7.16 -12.11 4.06
C SER A 347 -8.08 -11.45 5.08
N ARG A 348 -7.73 -10.23 5.49
CA ARG A 348 -8.52 -9.31 6.31
C ARG A 348 -8.93 -8.05 5.54
N PHE A 349 -8.75 -8.00 4.25
CA PHE A 349 -9.36 -6.95 3.45
C PHE A 349 -10.87 -6.98 3.62
N PRO A 350 -11.51 -5.91 4.12
CA PRO A 350 -12.97 -5.84 4.18
C PRO A 350 -13.54 -5.89 2.77
N MET A 351 -14.46 -6.82 2.50
CA MET A 351 -15.04 -6.98 1.17
C MET A 351 -16.56 -6.76 1.24
N PRO A 352 -17.04 -5.51 1.11
CA PRO A 352 -18.46 -5.20 1.22
C PRO A 352 -19.24 -5.60 -0.04
N PHE A 353 -20.50 -6.01 0.16
CA PHE A 353 -21.48 -6.29 -0.91
C PHE A 353 -22.88 -5.89 -0.48
N ALA A 354 -23.70 -5.35 -1.43
CA ALA A 354 -25.05 -4.85 -1.17
C ALA A 354 -26.16 -5.80 -1.64
N ASN A 355 -25.84 -6.73 -2.55
CA ASN A 355 -26.80 -7.69 -3.11
C ASN A 355 -26.12 -9.03 -3.37
N GLY A 356 -25.39 -9.53 -2.37
CA GLY A 356 -24.71 -10.80 -2.46
C GLY A 356 -23.31 -10.77 -3.05
N ALA A 357 -22.64 -11.91 -2.91
CA ALA A 357 -21.30 -12.16 -3.46
C ALA A 357 -21.19 -13.60 -3.94
N THR A 358 -20.61 -13.79 -5.11
CA THR A 358 -20.29 -15.12 -5.66
C THR A 358 -18.78 -15.27 -5.73
N LEU A 359 -18.25 -16.26 -5.01
CA LEU A 359 -16.84 -16.61 -5.02
C LEU A 359 -16.64 -17.95 -5.73
N THR A 360 -15.76 -17.96 -6.72
CA THR A 360 -15.45 -19.14 -7.53
C THR A 360 -13.97 -19.45 -7.44
N ILE A 361 -13.62 -20.65 -7.00
CA ILE A 361 -12.26 -21.18 -7.07
C ILE A 361 -12.23 -22.24 -8.17
N ARG A 362 -11.44 -22.00 -9.22
CA ARG A 362 -11.31 -22.91 -10.36
C ARG A 362 -9.92 -23.52 -10.43
N ASN A 363 -9.85 -24.82 -10.51
CA ASN A 363 -8.60 -25.52 -10.76
C ASN A 363 -8.27 -25.47 -12.26
N ARG A 364 -7.30 -24.62 -12.64
CA ARG A 364 -6.74 -24.55 -14.00
C ARG A 364 -5.37 -25.21 -14.09
N SER A 365 -4.87 -25.83 -13.01
CA SER A 365 -3.65 -26.62 -13.06
C SER A 365 -3.88 -27.97 -13.74
N GLY A 366 -2.79 -28.65 -14.12
CA GLY A 366 -2.83 -30.03 -14.62
C GLY A 366 -3.06 -31.07 -13.53
N SER A 367 -2.97 -30.67 -12.26
CA SER A 367 -2.97 -31.58 -11.11
C SER A 367 -4.31 -31.51 -10.35
N ARG A 368 -4.70 -32.65 -9.78
CA ARG A 368 -5.85 -32.74 -8.88
C ARG A 368 -5.53 -31.99 -7.56
N ILE A 369 -6.45 -31.16 -7.10
CA ILE A 369 -6.46 -30.61 -5.74
C ILE A 369 -7.21 -31.62 -4.86
N GLY A 370 -6.47 -32.30 -3.98
CA GLY A 370 -7.03 -33.31 -3.08
C GLY A 370 -7.93 -32.72 -2.02
N LYS A 371 -7.59 -31.51 -1.56
CA LYS A 371 -8.39 -30.76 -0.58
C LYS A 371 -8.26 -29.26 -0.83
N LEU A 372 -9.40 -28.64 -1.09
CA LEU A 372 -9.60 -27.19 -1.10
C LEU A 372 -10.57 -26.86 0.01
N ARG A 373 -10.17 -26.03 0.98
CA ARG A 373 -11.07 -25.48 2.01
C ARG A 373 -11.13 -23.98 1.91
N LEU A 374 -12.34 -23.42 1.91
CA LEU A 374 -12.61 -21.99 1.84
C LEU A 374 -13.55 -21.59 2.96
N ARG A 375 -13.16 -20.60 3.77
CA ARG A 375 -13.91 -20.12 4.94
C ARG A 375 -14.09 -18.61 4.89
N PHE A 376 -15.28 -18.15 5.31
CA PHE A 376 -15.62 -16.73 5.40
C PHE A 376 -16.23 -16.39 6.74
N ASP A 377 -15.76 -15.28 7.30
CA ASP A 377 -16.44 -14.55 8.37
C ASP A 377 -17.13 -13.33 7.75
N VAL A 378 -18.47 -13.29 7.82
CA VAL A 378 -19.29 -12.26 7.20
C VAL A 378 -20.12 -11.55 8.24
N GLU A 379 -19.87 -10.27 8.40
CA GLU A 379 -20.75 -9.36 9.13
C GLU A 379 -21.95 -9.00 8.26
N ARG A 380 -23.16 -9.23 8.78
CA ARG A 380 -24.40 -8.85 8.11
C ARG A 380 -24.75 -7.41 8.47
N LEU A 381 -25.13 -6.62 7.46
CA LEU A 381 -25.51 -5.23 7.61
C LEU A 381 -26.94 -5.02 7.11
N ALA A 382 -27.63 -4.01 7.68
CA ALA A 382 -28.92 -3.57 7.15
C ALA A 382 -28.76 -2.90 5.79
N GLN A 383 -27.71 -2.08 5.62
CA GLN A 383 -27.31 -1.44 4.38
C GLN A 383 -25.81 -1.11 4.42
N LEU A 384 -25.19 -0.95 3.26
CA LEU A 384 -23.82 -0.43 3.21
C LEU A 384 -23.79 1.09 3.35
N PRO A 385 -22.75 1.68 3.97
CA PRO A 385 -22.47 3.10 3.88
C PRO A 385 -22.34 3.54 2.41
N ALA A 386 -22.93 4.69 2.08
CA ALA A 386 -23.02 5.17 0.69
C ALA A 386 -21.65 5.44 0.03
N ASN A 387 -20.62 5.70 0.84
CA ASN A 387 -19.26 5.94 0.39
C ASN A 387 -18.37 4.70 0.35
N TRP A 388 -18.93 3.49 0.57
CA TRP A 388 -18.12 2.26 0.54
C TRP A 388 -18.00 1.68 -0.87
N GLY A 389 -16.76 1.57 -1.35
CA GLY A 389 -16.41 0.85 -2.57
C GLY A 389 -16.41 -0.66 -2.38
N ARG A 390 -16.51 -1.38 -3.49
CA ARG A 390 -16.29 -2.84 -3.53
C ARG A 390 -14.81 -3.14 -3.64
N PHE A 391 -14.40 -4.25 -3.06
CA PHE A 391 -13.03 -4.72 -3.14
C PHE A 391 -12.72 -5.29 -4.53
N HIS A 392 -11.55 -4.95 -5.05
CA HIS A 392 -11.00 -5.45 -6.30
C HIS A 392 -9.57 -5.94 -6.11
N ALA A 393 -9.17 -6.90 -6.92
CA ALA A 393 -7.78 -7.29 -7.08
C ALA A 393 -7.45 -7.47 -8.56
N THR A 394 -6.46 -6.73 -9.03
CA THR A 394 -6.00 -6.76 -10.43
C THR A 394 -4.65 -7.46 -10.49
N TRP A 395 -4.60 -8.59 -11.19
CA TRP A 395 -3.37 -9.36 -11.41
C TRP A 395 -2.84 -9.09 -12.81
N THR A 396 -1.55 -8.75 -12.89
CA THR A 396 -0.84 -8.55 -14.15
C THR A 396 0.50 -9.25 -14.13
N GLU A 397 0.89 -9.81 -15.27
CA GLU A 397 2.17 -10.46 -15.48
C GLU A 397 2.76 -10.01 -16.81
N SER A 398 4.02 -9.59 -16.84
CA SER A 398 4.68 -9.14 -18.07
C SER A 398 6.19 -9.32 -17.98
N PRO A 399 6.87 -9.62 -19.10
CA PRO A 399 8.31 -9.55 -19.18
C PRO A 399 8.80 -8.11 -18.95
N ALA A 400 9.98 -7.95 -18.35
CA ALA A 400 10.56 -6.65 -18.09
C ALA A 400 11.25 -6.05 -19.33
N ALA A 401 11.14 -4.74 -19.48
CA ALA A 401 11.91 -3.90 -20.39
C ALA A 401 12.01 -4.41 -21.84
N THR A 402 10.92 -4.93 -22.38
CA THR A 402 10.80 -5.32 -23.81
C THR A 402 10.42 -4.11 -24.66
N ASP A 403 10.51 -4.22 -25.98
CA ASP A 403 10.06 -3.19 -26.94
C ASP A 403 8.53 -2.89 -26.82
N LYS A 404 7.78 -3.79 -26.17
CA LYS A 404 6.34 -3.64 -25.91
C LYS A 404 6.03 -3.09 -24.53
N SER A 405 7.03 -2.89 -23.68
CA SER A 405 6.81 -2.34 -22.35
C SER A 405 6.34 -0.89 -22.45
N PRO A 406 5.30 -0.48 -21.72
CA PRO A 406 5.00 0.93 -21.59
C PRO A 406 6.20 1.66 -20.97
N ALA A 407 6.32 2.96 -21.23
CA ALA A 407 7.41 3.78 -20.72
C ALA A 407 6.86 5.04 -20.06
N THR A 408 7.67 5.69 -19.24
CA THR A 408 7.31 6.89 -18.50
C THR A 408 8.46 7.89 -18.44
N GLY A 409 8.09 9.14 -18.14
CA GLY A 409 9.04 10.24 -17.93
C GLY A 409 9.81 10.69 -19.18
N PRO A 410 10.62 11.75 -19.02
CA PRO A 410 11.39 12.33 -20.13
C PRO A 410 12.45 11.39 -20.74
N LYS A 411 12.88 10.39 -19.98
CA LYS A 411 13.86 9.37 -20.41
C LYS A 411 13.24 8.12 -21.03
N ASN A 412 11.91 8.05 -21.09
CA ASN A 412 11.17 6.88 -21.59
C ASN A 412 11.62 5.58 -20.90
N VAL A 413 11.69 5.60 -19.57
CA VAL A 413 12.07 4.42 -18.77
C VAL A 413 10.98 3.37 -18.90
N PRO A 414 11.32 2.12 -19.25
CA PRO A 414 10.35 1.03 -19.29
C PRO A 414 9.72 0.80 -17.92
N VAL A 415 8.40 0.59 -17.90
CA VAL A 415 7.65 0.37 -16.65
C VAL A 415 6.79 -0.87 -16.71
N LYS A 416 6.57 -1.47 -15.55
CA LYS A 416 5.47 -2.39 -15.33
C LYS A 416 4.23 -1.61 -14.91
N THR A 417 3.13 -1.76 -15.63
CA THR A 417 1.84 -1.28 -15.16
C THR A 417 1.31 -2.22 -14.08
N VAL A 418 1.14 -1.68 -12.88
CA VAL A 418 0.60 -2.38 -11.70
C VAL A 418 -0.92 -2.23 -11.66
N LEU A 419 -1.40 -1.00 -11.86
CA LEU A 419 -2.82 -0.66 -11.92
C LEU A 419 -3.03 0.53 -12.85
N GLN A 420 -4.03 0.43 -13.74
CA GLN A 420 -4.54 1.56 -14.51
C GLN A 420 -6.04 1.42 -14.60
N LYS A 421 -6.77 2.39 -14.02
CA LYS A 421 -8.24 2.36 -13.94
C LYS A 421 -8.82 3.75 -14.06
N GLU A 422 -9.97 3.79 -14.74
CA GLU A 422 -10.84 4.96 -14.79
C GLU A 422 -11.94 4.86 -13.74
N GLY A 423 -12.47 6.02 -13.32
CA GLY A 423 -13.56 6.17 -12.37
C GLY A 423 -13.11 6.50 -10.96
N ARG A 424 -14.02 6.38 -9.98
CA ARG A 424 -13.77 6.70 -8.59
C ARG A 424 -13.37 5.48 -7.80
N GLY A 425 -12.27 5.58 -7.03
CA GLY A 425 -11.79 4.48 -6.22
C GLY A 425 -10.66 4.86 -5.28
N LYS A 426 -10.02 3.81 -4.74
CA LYS A 426 -8.91 3.92 -3.80
C LYS A 426 -7.94 2.75 -3.99
N TYR A 427 -6.69 3.03 -4.33
CA TYR A 427 -5.62 2.04 -4.35
C TYR A 427 -5.06 1.86 -2.94
N VAL A 428 -4.95 0.60 -2.48
CA VAL A 428 -4.58 0.27 -1.10
C VAL A 428 -3.37 -0.66 -1.00
N GLY A 429 -2.70 -0.98 -2.10
CA GLY A 429 -1.44 -1.72 -2.03
C GLY A 429 -1.24 -2.77 -3.10
N VAL A 430 -0.12 -3.47 -2.97
CA VAL A 430 0.36 -4.45 -3.95
C VAL A 430 1.11 -5.60 -3.32
N MET A 431 1.02 -6.75 -3.97
CA MET A 431 1.95 -7.86 -3.87
C MET A 431 2.73 -7.94 -5.19
N LEU A 432 4.06 -7.87 -5.14
CA LEU A 432 4.95 -7.95 -6.29
C LEU A 432 5.82 -9.20 -6.20
N THR A 433 5.92 -9.95 -7.29
CA THR A 433 6.85 -11.08 -7.44
C THR A 433 7.67 -10.88 -8.71
N VAL A 434 8.99 -11.03 -8.59
CA VAL A 434 9.91 -10.95 -9.72
C VAL A 434 10.55 -12.31 -9.96
N ASP A 435 10.60 -12.78 -11.20
CA ASP A 435 11.39 -13.98 -11.56
C ASP A 435 12.86 -13.59 -11.63
N TRP A 436 13.56 -13.74 -10.49
CA TRP A 436 14.92 -13.26 -10.31
C TRP A 436 15.82 -14.29 -9.63
N PRO A 437 16.30 -15.29 -10.37
CA PRO A 437 17.15 -16.32 -9.83
C PRO A 437 18.62 -15.88 -9.67
N TYR A 438 18.86 -14.59 -9.40
CA TYR A 438 20.19 -13.99 -9.35
C TYR A 438 20.48 -13.38 -7.99
N GLU A 439 21.77 -13.25 -7.61
CA GLU A 439 22.19 -12.71 -6.31
C GLU A 439 22.31 -11.18 -6.28
N PHE A 440 22.28 -10.50 -7.42
CA PHE A 440 22.37 -9.04 -7.48
C PHE A 440 20.98 -8.39 -7.56
N TRP A 441 20.95 -7.08 -7.35
CA TRP A 441 19.70 -6.34 -7.13
C TRP A 441 18.88 -6.13 -8.42
N TRP A 442 17.57 -6.29 -8.31
CA TRP A 442 16.60 -6.18 -9.41
C TRP A 442 15.83 -4.86 -9.44
N GLY A 443 15.83 -4.08 -8.34
CA GLY A 443 14.79 -3.06 -8.07
C GLY A 443 15.36 -1.67 -7.82
N GLU A 444 16.12 -1.08 -8.76
CA GLU A 444 16.54 0.33 -8.71
C GLU A 444 15.45 1.28 -9.22
N GLY A 445 14.42 0.77 -9.90
CA GLY A 445 13.41 1.58 -10.55
C GLY A 445 12.39 2.17 -9.60
N ASP A 446 11.90 3.35 -9.94
CA ASP A 446 10.98 4.13 -9.12
C ASP A 446 9.54 3.65 -9.21
N TRP A 447 8.84 3.70 -8.07
CA TRP A 447 7.38 3.62 -8.03
C TRP A 447 6.79 4.98 -8.32
N GLN A 448 5.81 5.01 -9.23
CA GLN A 448 5.15 6.23 -9.66
C GLN A 448 3.63 6.05 -9.62
N ILE A 449 2.92 7.02 -9.01
CA ILE A 449 1.46 6.98 -8.90
C ILE A 449 0.87 8.33 -9.28
N TRP A 450 -0.06 8.28 -10.24
CA TRP A 450 -0.92 9.40 -10.64
C TRP A 450 -2.33 9.13 -10.13
N THR A 451 -2.95 10.14 -9.55
CA THR A 451 -4.37 10.14 -9.19
C THR A 451 -5.02 11.39 -9.78
N ASP A 452 -6.03 11.19 -10.64
CA ASP A 452 -6.80 12.27 -11.29
C ASP A 452 -5.99 13.19 -12.21
N GLU A 453 -4.76 12.85 -12.50
CA GLU A 453 -3.81 13.58 -13.34
C GLU A 453 -3.13 12.62 -14.33
N SER A 454 -2.58 13.15 -15.40
CA SER A 454 -1.85 12.38 -16.42
C SER A 454 -0.51 12.99 -16.80
N GLY A 455 -0.22 14.19 -16.24
CA GLY A 455 1.01 14.92 -16.52
C GLY A 455 2.24 14.37 -15.78
N TRP A 456 3.41 14.74 -16.24
CA TRP A 456 4.67 14.51 -15.56
C TRP A 456 5.06 15.74 -14.73
N PRO A 457 5.57 15.58 -13.51
CA PRO A 457 5.76 14.33 -12.77
C PRO A 457 4.48 13.83 -12.10
N PRO A 458 4.43 12.57 -11.65
CA PRO A 458 3.33 12.06 -10.83
C PRO A 458 3.29 12.70 -9.43
N SER A 459 2.16 12.63 -8.76
CA SER A 459 2.00 13.09 -7.37
C SER A 459 2.78 12.24 -6.35
N TYR A 460 3.05 10.98 -6.69
CA TYR A 460 3.93 10.09 -5.94
C TYR A 460 5.06 9.63 -6.87
N HIS A 461 6.31 9.95 -6.52
CA HIS A 461 7.49 9.52 -7.25
C HIS A 461 8.56 9.02 -6.25
N GLY A 462 8.88 7.73 -6.33
CA GLY A 462 9.87 7.05 -5.50
C GLY A 462 11.31 7.42 -5.81
N THR A 463 12.23 6.68 -5.22
CA THR A 463 13.68 6.77 -5.40
C THR A 463 14.31 5.39 -5.45
N GLY A 464 13.54 4.37 -5.84
CA GLY A 464 13.89 2.97 -5.92
C GLY A 464 12.73 2.06 -5.51
N SER A 465 12.76 0.82 -5.96
CA SER A 465 11.71 -0.14 -5.64
C SER A 465 11.66 -0.50 -4.17
N GLU A 466 12.82 -0.66 -3.52
CA GLU A 466 12.88 -1.06 -2.12
C GLU A 466 12.26 -0.06 -1.16
N GLU A 467 12.39 1.23 -1.42
CA GLU A 467 11.83 2.27 -0.55
C GLU A 467 10.31 2.24 -0.51
N TYR A 468 9.66 1.85 -1.60
CA TYR A 468 8.21 1.66 -1.64
C TYR A 468 7.76 0.57 -0.66
N PHE A 469 8.61 -0.42 -0.41
CA PHE A 469 8.37 -1.50 0.55
C PHE A 469 8.98 -1.20 1.94
N ASN A 470 9.33 0.05 2.23
CA ASN A 470 9.99 0.47 3.49
C ASN A 470 11.29 -0.29 3.77
N SER A 471 12.06 -0.48 2.73
CA SER A 471 13.35 -1.14 2.75
C SER A 471 14.39 -0.30 2.02
N GLY A 472 15.63 -0.76 1.99
CA GLY A 472 16.68 -0.17 1.20
C GLY A 472 17.92 -1.04 1.12
N TRP A 473 18.74 -0.86 0.06
CA TRP A 473 19.91 -1.68 -0.23
C TRP A 473 19.62 -3.19 -0.17
N CYS A 474 18.46 -3.60 -0.69
CA CYS A 474 17.99 -5.00 -0.70
C CYS A 474 17.79 -5.61 0.70
N ARG A 475 17.70 -4.79 1.75
CA ARG A 475 17.53 -5.23 3.15
C ARG A 475 16.07 -5.08 3.57
N PHE A 476 15.26 -5.98 3.09
CA PHE A 476 13.85 -6.01 3.47
C PHE A 476 13.68 -6.49 4.91
N ASP A 477 12.77 -5.84 5.61
CA ASP A 477 12.28 -6.25 6.92
C ASP A 477 10.78 -6.58 6.82
N ARG A 478 10.24 -7.30 7.79
CA ARG A 478 8.80 -7.58 7.88
C ARG A 478 8.18 -6.58 8.82
N LYS A 479 7.13 -5.92 8.34
CA LYS A 479 6.31 -4.99 9.10
C LYS A 479 4.84 -5.30 8.87
N ALA A 480 3.98 -4.82 9.75
CA ALA A 480 2.53 -5.06 9.66
C ALA A 480 1.93 -4.69 8.30
N VAL A 481 2.46 -3.69 7.61
CA VAL A 481 1.92 -3.15 6.35
C VAL A 481 2.87 -3.26 5.17
N SER A 482 4.12 -3.67 5.36
CA SER A 482 5.08 -3.83 4.26
C SER A 482 6.15 -4.86 4.59
N GLY A 483 6.80 -5.40 3.58
CA GLY A 483 7.89 -6.33 3.79
C GLY A 483 8.02 -7.37 2.69
N PHE A 484 8.58 -8.51 3.04
CA PHE A 484 8.79 -9.61 2.12
C PHE A 484 8.05 -10.87 2.55
N VAL A 485 7.60 -11.62 1.58
CA VAL A 485 7.15 -13.01 1.72
C VAL A 485 8.35 -13.92 1.49
N MET A 486 9.09 -13.67 0.42
CA MET A 486 10.22 -14.46 -0.03
C MET A 486 11.33 -13.52 -0.51
N LEU A 487 12.53 -13.63 0.08
CA LEU A 487 13.68 -12.77 -0.28
C LEU A 487 14.75 -13.51 -1.09
N ARG A 488 14.70 -14.83 -1.12
CA ARG A 488 15.78 -15.59 -1.74
C ARG A 488 15.74 -15.48 -3.26
N PRO A 489 16.92 -15.58 -3.92
CA PRO A 489 16.97 -15.66 -5.37
C PRO A 489 16.04 -16.77 -5.91
N GLY A 490 15.36 -16.46 -7.00
CA GLY A 490 14.36 -17.29 -7.63
C GLY A 490 13.10 -16.49 -7.91
N HIS A 491 12.31 -16.21 -6.89
CA HIS A 491 11.07 -15.45 -6.99
C HIS A 491 10.88 -14.52 -5.78
N PRO A 492 11.76 -13.48 -5.63
CA PRO A 492 11.54 -12.49 -4.58
C PRO A 492 10.11 -11.96 -4.64
N THR A 493 9.44 -11.99 -3.48
CA THR A 493 8.05 -11.55 -3.35
C THR A 493 7.97 -10.57 -2.19
N VAL A 494 7.44 -9.38 -2.46
CA VAL A 494 7.36 -8.26 -1.53
C VAL A 494 5.96 -7.66 -1.51
N TYR A 495 5.56 -7.01 -0.41
CA TYR A 495 4.26 -6.39 -0.27
C TYR A 495 4.34 -5.01 0.37
N SER A 496 3.42 -4.15 -0.03
CA SER A 496 3.17 -2.84 0.60
C SER A 496 1.68 -2.55 0.61
N PHE A 497 1.14 -2.20 1.79
CA PHE A 497 -0.27 -1.87 2.00
C PHE A 497 -0.39 -0.45 2.54
N HIS A 498 -1.31 0.31 1.97
CA HIS A 498 -1.62 1.68 2.33
C HIS A 498 -2.89 1.74 3.17
N LEU A 499 -2.80 2.29 4.37
CA LEU A 499 -3.94 2.47 5.27
C LEU A 499 -4.42 3.92 5.25
N ASN A 500 -3.76 4.80 6.01
CA ASN A 500 -4.05 6.24 6.00
C ASN A 500 -3.57 6.95 4.74
N ASP A 501 -2.50 6.46 4.15
CA ASP A 501 -1.84 6.96 2.94
C ASP A 501 -2.35 6.32 1.65
N ALA A 502 -3.52 5.67 1.70
CA ALA A 502 -4.16 5.09 0.52
C ALA A 502 -4.44 6.17 -0.54
N PHE A 503 -4.27 5.79 -1.81
CA PHE A 503 -4.39 6.72 -2.94
C PHE A 503 -5.83 6.76 -3.43
N GLN A 504 -6.57 7.81 -3.01
CA GLN A 504 -7.91 8.08 -3.48
C GLN A 504 -7.87 8.70 -4.87
N PHE A 505 -8.83 8.35 -5.72
CA PHE A 505 -9.00 8.95 -7.05
C PHE A 505 -10.48 9.14 -7.38
N GLN A 506 -10.79 10.23 -8.08
CA GLN A 506 -12.15 10.58 -8.46
C GLN A 506 -12.43 10.30 -9.95
N ARG A 507 -11.38 10.25 -10.78
CA ARG A 507 -11.46 10.05 -12.23
C ARG A 507 -10.61 8.90 -12.73
N ASN A 508 -9.35 8.82 -12.29
CA ASN A 508 -8.44 7.78 -12.73
C ASN A 508 -7.29 7.56 -11.76
N VAL A 509 -6.68 6.39 -11.86
CA VAL A 509 -5.43 6.05 -11.20
C VAL A 509 -4.50 5.32 -12.17
N ARG A 510 -3.21 5.66 -12.12
CA ARG A 510 -2.15 4.90 -12.77
C ARG A 510 -1.04 4.65 -11.76
N VAL A 511 -0.71 3.36 -11.56
CA VAL A 511 0.38 2.89 -10.70
C VAL A 511 1.34 2.11 -11.56
N VAL A 512 2.60 2.52 -11.58
CA VAL A 512 3.65 1.83 -12.32
C VAL A 512 4.90 1.70 -11.47
N GLU A 513 5.78 0.77 -11.87
CA GLU A 513 7.11 0.56 -11.34
C GLU A 513 8.10 0.55 -12.50
N GLU A 514 9.15 1.35 -12.41
CA GLU A 514 10.24 1.33 -13.39
C GLU A 514 11.00 0.01 -13.32
N GLN A 515 11.29 -0.55 -14.49
CA GLN A 515 11.97 -1.83 -14.61
C GLN A 515 13.47 -1.61 -14.80
N MET A 516 14.14 -1.29 -13.70
CA MET A 516 15.58 -1.03 -13.64
C MET A 516 16.23 -1.92 -12.58
N GLY A 517 17.47 -2.33 -12.83
CA GLY A 517 18.23 -3.16 -11.89
C GLY A 517 19.58 -2.53 -11.53
N GLY A 518 20.10 -2.83 -10.34
CA GLY A 518 21.37 -2.34 -9.86
C GLY A 518 22.57 -3.01 -10.54
N GLY A 519 23.52 -2.22 -11.03
CA GLY A 519 24.77 -2.73 -11.60
C GLY A 519 24.56 -3.79 -12.69
N PRO A 520 25.00 -5.06 -12.46
CA PRO A 520 24.76 -6.13 -13.42
C PRO A 520 23.28 -6.45 -13.65
N GLY A 521 22.39 -6.11 -12.69
CA GLY A 521 20.95 -6.34 -12.78
C GLY A 521 20.30 -5.59 -13.93
N GLU A 522 20.74 -4.37 -14.21
CA GLU A 522 20.24 -3.58 -15.33
C GLU A 522 20.46 -4.32 -16.66
N ARG A 523 21.63 -4.89 -16.85
CA ARG A 523 21.92 -5.65 -18.06
C ARG A 523 21.09 -6.93 -18.18
N VAL A 524 20.83 -7.60 -17.06
CA VAL A 524 19.96 -8.78 -17.06
C VAL A 524 18.53 -8.42 -17.41
N ILE A 525 17.99 -7.33 -16.87
CA ILE A 525 16.63 -6.87 -17.21
C ILE A 525 16.52 -6.64 -18.72
N ARG A 526 17.49 -5.96 -19.33
CA ARG A 526 17.49 -5.64 -20.78
C ARG A 526 17.75 -6.84 -21.69
N GLU A 527 18.54 -7.83 -21.24
CA GLU A 527 18.93 -8.97 -22.09
C GLU A 527 18.09 -10.24 -21.84
N ARG A 528 17.49 -10.39 -20.67
CA ARG A 528 16.78 -11.61 -20.25
C ARG A 528 15.27 -11.42 -20.03
N HIS A 529 14.85 -10.16 -19.93
CA HIS A 529 13.45 -9.79 -19.76
C HIS A 529 12.73 -10.64 -18.69
N PRO A 530 13.21 -10.64 -17.42
CA PRO A 530 12.62 -11.43 -16.35
C PRO A 530 11.13 -11.10 -16.18
N LEU A 531 10.37 -12.07 -15.72
CA LEU A 531 8.93 -11.92 -15.55
C LEU A 531 8.62 -11.16 -14.26
N TRP A 532 7.82 -10.11 -14.37
CA TRP A 532 7.32 -9.32 -13.24
C TRP A 532 5.82 -9.54 -13.10
N THR A 533 5.41 -9.93 -11.90
CA THR A 533 4.01 -10.26 -11.59
C THR A 533 3.53 -9.43 -10.43
N SER A 534 2.41 -8.75 -10.56
CA SER A 534 1.82 -7.98 -9.47
C SER A 534 0.34 -8.27 -9.27
N THR A 535 -0.10 -8.19 -8.01
CA THR A 535 -1.51 -8.14 -7.63
C THR A 535 -1.75 -6.83 -6.92
N ALA A 536 -2.47 -5.91 -7.57
CA ALA A 536 -2.89 -4.64 -6.99
C ALA A 536 -4.22 -4.81 -6.26
N TYR A 537 -4.32 -4.27 -5.03
CA TYR A 537 -5.53 -4.27 -4.21
C TYR A 537 -6.12 -2.87 -4.18
N TRP A 538 -7.44 -2.77 -4.43
CA TRP A 538 -8.10 -1.49 -4.53
C TRP A 538 -9.61 -1.58 -4.29
N TYR A 539 -10.24 -0.43 -4.07
CA TYR A 539 -11.69 -0.32 -3.90
C TYR A 539 -12.25 0.65 -4.95
N ALA A 540 -13.45 0.39 -5.44
CA ALA A 540 -14.15 1.27 -6.37
C ALA A 540 -15.66 1.24 -6.17
N ASN A 541 -16.34 2.23 -6.75
CA ASN A 541 -17.79 2.18 -6.86
C ASN A 541 -18.23 0.94 -7.65
N PRO A 542 -19.43 0.37 -7.34
CA PRO A 542 -19.85 -0.94 -7.84
C PRO A 542 -20.07 -1.03 -9.37
N VAL A 543 -20.01 0.06 -10.09
CA VAL A 543 -20.32 0.11 -11.53
C VAL A 543 -19.09 0.57 -12.32
N GLN A 544 -18.06 -0.25 -12.31
CA GLN A 544 -16.99 -0.08 -13.29
C GLN A 544 -16.81 -1.40 -14.01
N PRO A 545 -17.20 -1.52 -15.30
CA PRO A 545 -16.76 -2.65 -16.09
C PRO A 545 -15.23 -2.68 -16.04
N ALA A 546 -14.67 -3.85 -15.79
CA ALA A 546 -13.26 -4.05 -16.03
C ALA A 546 -13.03 -3.63 -17.48
N GLY A 547 -12.21 -2.60 -17.71
CA GLY A 547 -11.81 -2.25 -19.05
C GLY A 547 -11.32 -3.51 -19.73
N SER A 548 -11.97 -3.88 -20.80
CA SER A 548 -11.44 -4.83 -21.76
C SER A 548 -10.16 -4.24 -22.31
N ASP A 549 -9.02 -4.88 -22.01
CA ASP A 549 -7.85 -4.91 -22.88
C ASP A 549 -7.05 -6.19 -22.59
#